data_f24f41f7c001115e6851223296d926c5
#
_entry.id   f24f41f7c001115e6851223296d926c5
#
_cell.length_a   1.000
_cell.length_b   1.000
_cell.length_c   1.000
_cell.angle_alpha   90.00
_cell.angle_beta   90.00
_cell.angle_gamma   90.00
#
_symmetry.space_group_name_H-M   'P 1'
#
loop_
_entity.id
_entity.type
_entity.pdbx_description
1 polymer ?
#
loop_
_entity_poly.entity_id
_entity_poly.type
_entity_poly.pdbx_seq_one_letter_code
_entity_poly.pdbx_strand_id
1 'polypeptide(L)'
;MFDGSQSVEKTAGKKDELDCKGDVDPAVVQYISNKENKTVDEVLNILNKTSGVRGISGVSSDFRDVTKAENEGNERAKAANEAFIYRVIKYIGAYVAAMNGVDAIAFTAGVGENDVNAREKILSGLTYLGIEVDHEANKRRGENTMISTPASKVKVAVIPTNEELAIARETVALV
;
A
#
# COMPACT_ATOMS: atom_id res chain seq x y z
N MET A 1 0.47 6.56 -22.00
CA MET A 1 -0.04 6.54 -20.63
C MET A 1 0.14 5.11 -20.13
N PHE A 2 1.18 4.83 -19.35
CA PHE A 2 1.41 3.49 -18.81
C PHE A 2 0.47 3.32 -17.62
N ASP A 3 -0.52 2.47 -17.77
CA ASP A 3 -1.39 2.04 -16.70
C ASP A 3 -0.59 1.12 -15.77
N GLY A 4 -0.34 1.59 -14.54
CA GLY A 4 0.36 0.81 -13.51
C GLY A 4 -0.33 -0.51 -13.13
N SER A 5 -1.59 -0.73 -13.56
CA SER A 5 -2.33 -1.98 -13.33
C SER A 5 -1.76 -3.16 -14.11
N GLN A 6 -1.19 -2.94 -15.28
CA GLN A 6 -0.64 -4.04 -16.10
C GLN A 6 0.67 -4.65 -15.56
N SER A 7 1.37 -3.95 -14.67
CA SER A 7 2.56 -4.50 -14.03
C SER A 7 2.22 -5.45 -12.87
N VAL A 8 1.03 -5.33 -12.29
CA VAL A 8 0.59 -6.12 -11.14
C VAL A 8 0.25 -7.57 -11.53
N GLU A 9 -0.36 -7.79 -12.69
CA GLU A 9 -0.74 -9.14 -13.13
C GLU A 9 0.44 -10.04 -13.54
N LYS A 10 1.56 -9.45 -13.98
CA LYS A 10 2.73 -10.23 -14.42
C LYS A 10 3.69 -10.63 -13.30
N THR A 11 3.54 -10.09 -12.10
CA THR A 11 4.45 -10.30 -10.97
C THR A 11 3.81 -10.96 -9.76
N ALA A 12 2.67 -11.62 -9.92
CA ALA A 12 1.94 -12.33 -8.85
C ALA A 12 2.76 -13.39 -8.08
N GLY A 13 4.03 -13.60 -8.44
CA GLY A 13 4.95 -14.49 -7.75
C GLY A 13 6.06 -13.81 -6.94
N LYS A 14 6.15 -12.46 -6.95
CA LYS A 14 7.23 -11.74 -6.26
C LYS A 14 6.69 -10.54 -5.48
N LYS A 15 6.22 -10.83 -4.29
CA LYS A 15 5.59 -9.88 -3.35
C LYS A 15 6.46 -8.65 -3.01
N ASP A 16 7.78 -8.75 -3.14
CA ASP A 16 8.72 -7.72 -2.70
C ASP A 16 9.05 -6.65 -3.78
N GLU A 17 8.59 -6.84 -5.01
CA GLU A 17 8.95 -5.96 -6.12
C GLU A 17 7.93 -4.84 -6.38
N LEU A 18 6.71 -4.96 -5.85
CA LEU A 18 5.61 -4.03 -6.11
C LEU A 18 5.65 -2.75 -5.28
N ASP A 19 6.21 -2.80 -4.08
CA ASP A 19 6.15 -1.70 -3.13
C ASP A 19 7.06 -0.50 -3.46
N CYS A 20 8.01 -0.68 -4.39
CA CYS A 20 9.04 0.32 -4.64
C CYS A 20 8.89 1.09 -5.96
N LYS A 21 8.11 0.57 -6.91
CA LYS A 21 8.14 1.10 -8.29
C LYS A 21 7.39 2.38 -8.53
N GLY A 22 6.42 2.77 -7.74
CA GLY A 22 5.72 4.05 -7.88
C GLY A 22 5.68 4.61 -9.32
N ASP A 23 5.14 5.80 -9.48
CA ASP A 23 5.15 6.51 -10.76
C ASP A 23 6.54 7.12 -11.00
N VAL A 24 7.38 6.43 -11.76
CA VAL A 24 8.72 6.88 -12.14
C VAL A 24 8.77 7.11 -13.65
N ASP A 25 9.25 8.28 -14.05
CA ASP A 25 9.54 8.56 -15.46
C ASP A 25 10.63 7.58 -15.95
N PRO A 26 10.39 6.82 -17.03
CA PRO A 26 11.38 5.88 -17.58
C PRO A 26 12.74 6.52 -17.88
N ALA A 27 12.79 7.80 -18.25
CA ALA A 27 14.02 8.53 -18.51
C ALA A 27 14.92 8.65 -17.27
N VAL A 28 14.35 8.56 -16.05
CA VAL A 28 15.11 8.58 -14.81
C VAL A 28 16.03 7.38 -14.71
N VAL A 29 15.60 6.19 -15.17
CA VAL A 29 16.42 4.98 -15.15
C VAL A 29 17.68 5.18 -16.00
N GLN A 30 17.50 5.69 -17.22
CA GLN A 30 18.64 5.96 -18.12
C GLN A 30 19.55 7.06 -17.57
N TYR A 31 18.96 8.12 -17.01
CA TYR A 31 19.73 9.21 -16.40
C TYR A 31 20.61 8.73 -15.25
N ILE A 32 20.05 7.93 -14.34
CA ILE A 32 20.80 7.37 -13.20
C ILE A 32 21.87 6.39 -13.71
N SER A 33 21.54 5.53 -14.68
CA SER A 33 22.49 4.60 -15.30
C SER A 33 23.73 5.33 -15.80
N ASN A 34 23.54 6.40 -16.57
CA ASN A 34 24.63 7.19 -17.12
C ASN A 34 25.42 7.96 -16.03
N LYS A 35 24.70 8.57 -15.08
CA LYS A 35 25.30 9.39 -14.02
C LYS A 35 26.13 8.58 -13.04
N GLU A 36 25.63 7.44 -12.64
CA GLU A 36 26.25 6.57 -11.64
C GLU A 36 27.13 5.47 -12.27
N ASN A 37 27.25 5.46 -13.59
CA ASN A 37 27.98 4.43 -14.37
C ASN A 37 27.53 3.00 -13.98
N LYS A 38 26.21 2.81 -13.91
CA LYS A 38 25.57 1.53 -13.58
C LYS A 38 24.81 0.99 -14.79
N THR A 39 24.68 -0.33 -14.86
CA THR A 39 23.79 -0.95 -15.83
C THR A 39 22.32 -0.66 -15.50
N VAL A 40 21.44 -0.79 -16.47
CA VAL A 40 19.99 -0.66 -16.27
C VAL A 40 19.50 -1.65 -15.22
N ASP A 41 20.00 -2.89 -15.22
CA ASP A 41 19.63 -3.92 -14.25
C ASP A 41 20.04 -3.54 -12.82
N GLU A 42 21.21 -2.95 -12.63
CA GLU A 42 21.64 -2.44 -11.33
C GLU A 42 20.76 -1.30 -10.85
N VAL A 43 20.37 -0.37 -11.74
CA VAL A 43 19.45 0.72 -11.40
C VAL A 43 18.08 0.16 -11.03
N LEU A 44 17.53 -0.76 -11.81
CA LEU A 44 16.26 -1.40 -11.50
C LEU A 44 16.32 -2.16 -10.16
N ASN A 45 17.43 -2.84 -9.87
CA ASN A 45 17.60 -3.48 -8.57
C ASN A 45 17.61 -2.48 -7.41
N ILE A 46 18.27 -1.31 -7.58
CA ILE A 46 18.24 -0.23 -6.59
C ILE A 46 16.80 0.26 -6.39
N LEU A 47 16.06 0.51 -7.47
CA LEU A 47 14.68 0.97 -7.40
C LEU A 47 13.77 -0.05 -6.72
N ASN A 48 13.99 -1.34 -6.94
CA ASN A 48 13.17 -2.42 -6.37
C ASN A 48 13.51 -2.76 -4.92
N LYS A 49 14.78 -2.70 -4.53
CA LYS A 49 15.24 -3.26 -3.26
C LYS A 49 15.67 -2.23 -2.22
N THR A 50 16.09 -1.05 -2.64
CA THR A 50 16.70 -0.05 -1.73
C THR A 50 16.09 1.34 -1.83
N SER A 51 15.09 1.53 -2.69
CA SER A 51 14.31 2.77 -2.83
C SER A 51 13.00 2.71 -2.02
N GLY A 52 12.05 3.58 -2.33
CA GLY A 52 10.74 3.62 -1.68
C GLY A 52 10.85 3.86 -0.18
N VAL A 53 10.06 3.13 0.60
CA VAL A 53 10.00 3.26 2.07
C VAL A 53 11.37 3.06 2.71
N ARG A 54 12.14 2.07 2.24
CA ARG A 54 13.51 1.84 2.71
C ARG A 54 14.44 3.00 2.38
N GLY A 55 14.37 3.53 1.18
CA GLY A 55 15.22 4.65 0.74
C GLY A 55 14.91 5.94 1.51
N ILE A 56 13.64 6.23 1.78
CA ILE A 56 13.20 7.40 2.55
C ILE A 56 13.58 7.22 4.02
N SER A 57 13.17 6.11 4.63
CA SER A 57 13.39 5.86 6.07
C SER A 57 14.86 5.66 6.41
N GLY A 58 15.62 5.02 5.53
CA GLY A 58 16.97 4.54 5.80
C GLY A 58 17.03 3.38 6.80
N VAL A 59 15.88 2.76 7.11
CA VAL A 59 15.75 1.70 8.12
C VAL A 59 15.48 0.35 7.45
N SER A 60 14.26 0.16 6.92
CA SER A 60 13.78 -1.12 6.43
C SER A 60 12.73 -0.92 5.35
N SER A 61 12.43 -1.97 4.58
CA SER A 61 11.23 -2.08 3.75
C SER A 61 10.02 -2.62 4.53
N ASP A 62 10.23 -3.16 5.72
CA ASP A 62 9.18 -3.65 6.61
C ASP A 62 8.58 -2.50 7.42
N PHE A 63 7.28 -2.27 7.24
CA PHE A 63 6.56 -1.21 7.96
C PHE A 63 6.59 -1.35 9.48
N ARG A 64 6.76 -2.58 10.02
CA ARG A 64 6.89 -2.80 11.46
C ARG A 64 8.15 -2.14 12.01
N ASP A 65 9.26 -2.29 11.29
CA ASP A 65 10.55 -1.68 11.66
C ASP A 65 10.50 -0.17 11.50
N VAL A 66 9.88 0.31 10.41
CA VAL A 66 9.74 1.74 10.12
C VAL A 66 8.85 2.42 11.16
N THR A 67 7.72 1.82 11.51
CA THR A 67 6.82 2.34 12.55
C THR A 67 7.48 2.33 13.93
N LYS A 68 8.26 1.29 14.24
CA LYS A 68 9.05 1.26 15.47
C LYS A 68 10.06 2.40 15.52
N ALA A 69 10.82 2.62 14.44
CA ALA A 69 11.77 3.71 14.37
C ALA A 69 11.10 5.10 14.44
N GLU A 70 9.92 5.28 13.83
CA GLU A 70 9.10 6.50 13.98
C GLU A 70 8.75 6.76 15.45
N ASN A 71 8.29 5.73 16.16
CA ASN A 71 7.94 5.82 17.58
C ASN A 71 9.15 6.11 18.48
N GLU A 72 10.36 5.77 18.04
CA GLU A 72 11.63 6.10 18.69
C GLU A 72 12.16 7.49 18.30
N GLY A 73 11.40 8.27 17.52
CA GLY A 73 11.73 9.65 17.14
C GLY A 73 12.55 9.78 15.85
N ASN A 74 12.59 8.76 15.00
CA ASN A 74 13.28 8.86 13.71
C ASN A 74 12.42 9.63 12.69
N GLU A 75 12.80 10.87 12.39
CA GLU A 75 12.07 11.76 11.47
C GLU A 75 12.01 11.23 10.03
N ARG A 76 13.02 10.49 9.57
CA ARG A 76 13.00 9.89 8.24
C ARG A 76 12.01 8.72 8.17
N ALA A 77 11.90 7.93 9.22
CA ALA A 77 10.91 6.85 9.31
C ALA A 77 9.49 7.43 9.32
N LYS A 78 9.27 8.52 10.06
CA LYS A 78 8.01 9.27 10.04
C LYS A 78 7.68 9.78 8.64
N ALA A 79 8.62 10.43 7.96
CA ALA A 79 8.43 10.92 6.60
C ALA A 79 8.11 9.78 5.61
N ALA A 80 8.72 8.59 5.78
CA ALA A 80 8.43 7.43 4.95
C ALA A 80 6.99 6.91 5.14
N ASN A 81 6.52 6.82 6.39
CA ASN A 81 5.14 6.45 6.70
C ASN A 81 4.14 7.48 6.18
N GLU A 82 4.41 8.77 6.36
CA GLU A 82 3.55 9.84 5.85
C GLU A 82 3.48 9.84 4.32
N ALA A 83 4.60 9.63 3.63
CA ALA A 83 4.65 9.51 2.18
C ALA A 83 3.84 8.31 1.67
N PHE A 84 3.90 7.16 2.34
CA PHE A 84 3.09 5.99 2.02
C PHE A 84 1.60 6.28 2.17
N ILE A 85 1.17 6.82 3.32
CA ILE A 85 -0.23 7.18 3.59
C ILE A 85 -0.75 8.18 2.55
N TYR A 86 0.03 9.21 2.27
CA TYR A 86 -0.31 10.21 1.25
C TYR A 86 -0.53 9.58 -0.13
N ARG A 87 0.33 8.64 -0.54
CA ARG A 87 0.16 7.94 -1.81
C ARG A 87 -1.10 7.09 -1.84
N VAL A 88 -1.41 6.36 -0.77
CA VAL A 88 -2.63 5.56 -0.69
C VAL A 88 -3.87 6.46 -0.83
N ILE A 89 -3.90 7.60 -0.14
CA ILE A 89 -4.99 8.58 -0.27
C ILE A 89 -5.11 9.07 -1.71
N LYS A 90 -4.00 9.40 -2.38
CA LYS A 90 -4.00 9.82 -3.79
C LYS A 90 -4.57 8.75 -4.72
N TYR A 91 -4.17 7.48 -4.55
CA TYR A 91 -4.69 6.40 -5.38
C TYR A 91 -6.18 6.15 -5.15
N ILE A 92 -6.63 6.16 -3.89
CA ILE A 92 -8.06 6.07 -3.59
C ILE A 92 -8.81 7.23 -4.27
N GLY A 93 -8.33 8.46 -4.14
CA GLY A 93 -8.94 9.62 -4.80
C GLY A 93 -8.97 9.51 -6.32
N ALA A 94 -7.90 9.00 -6.93
CA ALA A 94 -7.84 8.76 -8.38
C ALA A 94 -8.86 7.71 -8.84
N TYR A 95 -9.00 6.61 -8.10
CA TYR A 95 -10.01 5.58 -8.40
C TYR A 95 -11.43 6.07 -8.16
N VAL A 96 -11.67 6.84 -7.09
CA VAL A 96 -12.98 7.48 -6.86
C VAL A 96 -13.37 8.38 -8.03
N ALA A 97 -12.44 9.16 -8.56
CA ALA A 97 -12.68 10.00 -9.73
C ALA A 97 -12.94 9.15 -10.99
N ALA A 98 -12.15 8.10 -11.21
CA ALA A 98 -12.30 7.20 -12.38
C ALA A 98 -13.63 6.44 -12.38
N MET A 99 -14.11 6.04 -11.20
CA MET A 99 -15.39 5.33 -11.01
C MET A 99 -16.60 6.29 -10.90
N ASN A 100 -16.38 7.59 -10.86
CA ASN A 100 -17.40 8.61 -10.61
C ASN A 100 -18.10 8.42 -9.25
N GLY A 101 -17.37 8.00 -8.24
CA GLY A 101 -17.85 7.75 -6.88
C GLY A 101 -17.35 6.44 -6.32
N VAL A 102 -17.72 6.14 -5.08
CA VAL A 102 -17.39 4.90 -4.39
C VAL A 102 -18.45 4.58 -3.36
N ASP A 103 -18.87 3.31 -3.29
CA ASP A 103 -19.84 2.84 -2.30
C ASP A 103 -19.15 2.19 -1.10
N ALA A 104 -17.99 1.54 -1.34
CA ALA A 104 -17.26 0.85 -0.31
C ALA A 104 -15.74 0.86 -0.56
N ILE A 105 -14.96 0.83 0.54
CA ILE A 105 -13.50 0.69 0.57
C ILE A 105 -13.17 -0.54 1.41
N ALA A 106 -12.37 -1.46 0.88
CA ALA A 106 -11.89 -2.62 1.61
C ALA A 106 -10.38 -2.50 1.87
N PHE A 107 -9.98 -2.61 3.12
CA PHE A 107 -8.60 -2.80 3.53
C PHE A 107 -8.29 -4.29 3.64
N THR A 108 -7.18 -4.70 3.04
CA THR A 108 -6.76 -6.11 2.98
C THR A 108 -5.25 -6.20 2.99
N ALA A 109 -4.72 -7.41 3.08
CA ALA A 109 -3.29 -7.72 3.14
C ALA A 109 -2.54 -7.06 4.32
N GLY A 110 -1.23 -7.23 4.38
CA GLY A 110 -0.39 -6.94 5.54
C GLY A 110 -0.69 -5.64 6.28
N VAL A 111 -0.46 -4.48 5.65
CA VAL A 111 -0.68 -3.16 6.25
C VAL A 111 -2.17 -2.88 6.43
N GLY A 112 -2.99 -3.19 5.40
CA GLY A 112 -4.43 -2.94 5.44
C GLY A 112 -5.14 -3.69 6.58
N GLU A 113 -4.74 -4.93 6.87
CA GLU A 113 -5.32 -5.74 7.92
C GLU A 113 -4.78 -5.41 9.33
N ASN A 114 -3.48 -5.12 9.43
CA ASN A 114 -2.79 -5.14 10.71
C ASN A 114 -2.45 -3.75 11.26
N ASP A 115 -2.38 -2.71 10.42
CA ASP A 115 -2.01 -1.37 10.86
C ASP A 115 -3.25 -0.48 11.06
N VAL A 116 -3.74 -0.48 12.30
CA VAL A 116 -4.87 0.35 12.75
C VAL A 116 -4.59 1.83 12.52
N ASN A 117 -3.35 2.28 12.81
CA ASN A 117 -2.97 3.70 12.69
C ASN A 117 -2.88 4.13 11.23
N ALA A 118 -2.36 3.28 10.35
CA ALA A 118 -2.33 3.57 8.93
C ALA A 118 -3.75 3.73 8.36
N ARG A 119 -4.67 2.81 8.70
CA ARG A 119 -6.08 2.93 8.28
C ARG A 119 -6.71 4.22 8.78
N GLU A 120 -6.50 4.57 10.05
CA GLU A 120 -7.00 5.81 10.67
C GLU A 120 -6.51 7.04 9.90
N LYS A 121 -5.20 7.14 9.67
CA LYS A 121 -4.59 8.25 8.95
C LYS A 121 -5.08 8.33 7.49
N ILE A 122 -5.22 7.19 6.80
CA ILE A 122 -5.75 7.15 5.42
C ILE A 122 -7.19 7.66 5.39
N LEU A 123 -8.05 7.15 6.27
CA LEU A 123 -9.46 7.51 6.31
C LEU A 123 -9.68 8.97 6.72
N SER A 124 -8.83 9.52 7.59
CA SER A 124 -8.86 10.95 7.94
C SER A 124 -8.61 11.88 6.75
N GLY A 125 -7.84 11.42 5.75
CA GLY A 125 -7.62 12.15 4.49
C GLY A 125 -8.76 12.01 3.47
N LEU A 126 -9.79 11.20 3.76
CA LEU A 126 -10.91 10.89 2.85
C LEU A 126 -12.27 11.34 3.38
N THR A 127 -12.29 12.25 4.33
CA THR A 127 -13.52 12.74 4.99
C THR A 127 -14.53 13.36 4.01
N TYR A 128 -14.06 13.93 2.91
CA TYR A 128 -14.90 14.47 1.84
C TYR A 128 -15.83 13.43 1.19
N LEU A 129 -15.52 12.14 1.33
CA LEU A 129 -16.38 11.04 0.89
C LEU A 129 -17.55 10.75 1.85
N GLY A 130 -17.62 11.45 2.98
CA GLY A 130 -18.62 11.21 4.01
C GLY A 130 -18.40 9.91 4.78
N ILE A 131 -17.14 9.51 4.92
CA ILE A 131 -16.74 8.37 5.75
C ILE A 131 -16.79 8.78 7.22
N GLU A 132 -17.46 7.94 8.01
CA GLU A 132 -17.47 8.03 9.46
C GLU A 132 -16.88 6.74 10.02
N VAL A 133 -15.74 6.85 10.70
CA VAL A 133 -14.99 5.70 11.23
C VAL A 133 -15.55 5.27 12.58
N ASP A 134 -15.77 3.98 12.75
CA ASP A 134 -15.95 3.35 14.06
C ASP A 134 -14.57 2.99 14.62
N HIS A 135 -14.03 3.85 15.49
CA HIS A 135 -12.70 3.72 16.06
C HIS A 135 -12.51 2.44 16.90
N GLU A 136 -13.58 1.93 17.53
CA GLU A 136 -13.48 0.69 18.29
C GLU A 136 -13.48 -0.54 17.37
N ALA A 137 -14.31 -0.53 16.34
CA ALA A 137 -14.30 -1.58 15.33
C ALA A 137 -12.96 -1.60 14.56
N ASN A 138 -12.36 -0.44 14.30
CA ASN A 138 -11.07 -0.33 13.61
C ASN A 138 -9.90 -1.00 14.36
N LYS A 139 -10.02 -1.21 15.68
CA LYS A 139 -9.00 -1.91 16.49
C LYS A 139 -9.00 -3.43 16.32
N ARG A 140 -10.08 -4.00 15.78
CA ARG A 140 -10.22 -5.45 15.61
C ARG A 140 -9.28 -5.96 14.51
N ARG A 141 -8.85 -7.22 14.65
CA ARG A 141 -7.91 -7.89 13.73
C ARG A 141 -8.35 -9.32 13.48
N GLY A 142 -7.94 -9.85 12.31
CA GLY A 142 -8.09 -11.27 11.99
C GLY A 142 -9.48 -11.74 11.60
N GLU A 143 -10.43 -10.82 11.45
CA GLU A 143 -11.81 -11.13 11.05
C GLU A 143 -12.36 -10.08 10.07
N ASN A 144 -13.35 -10.47 9.28
CA ASN A 144 -14.10 -9.52 8.46
C ASN A 144 -14.81 -8.51 9.37
N THR A 145 -14.40 -7.27 9.31
CA THR A 145 -14.90 -6.23 10.20
C THR A 145 -15.32 -5.00 9.43
N MET A 146 -16.57 -4.57 9.59
CA MET A 146 -16.99 -3.24 9.17
C MET A 146 -16.42 -2.22 10.14
N ILE A 147 -15.63 -1.27 9.64
CA ILE A 147 -14.95 -0.24 10.44
C ILE A 147 -15.52 1.17 10.18
N SER A 148 -16.59 1.27 9.43
CA SER A 148 -17.39 2.50 9.30
C SER A 148 -18.68 2.41 10.12
N THR A 149 -19.17 3.55 10.64
CA THR A 149 -20.44 3.63 11.34
C THR A 149 -21.63 3.31 10.40
N PRO A 150 -22.80 2.97 10.92
CA PRO A 150 -24.00 2.82 10.08
C PRO A 150 -24.38 4.09 9.31
N ALA A 151 -24.06 5.28 9.85
CA ALA A 151 -24.35 6.58 9.24
C ALA A 151 -23.37 6.95 8.12
N SER A 152 -22.21 6.29 8.03
CA SER A 152 -21.20 6.53 7.00
C SER A 152 -21.80 6.37 5.61
N LYS A 153 -21.55 7.33 4.73
CA LYS A 153 -22.00 7.28 3.33
C LYS A 153 -21.25 6.19 2.55
N VAL A 154 -19.93 6.17 2.68
CA VAL A 154 -19.09 5.12 2.10
C VAL A 154 -18.81 4.08 3.16
N LYS A 155 -19.06 2.81 2.84
CA LYS A 155 -18.78 1.72 3.77
C LYS A 155 -17.30 1.37 3.75
N VAL A 156 -16.73 1.10 4.92
CA VAL A 156 -15.32 0.73 5.04
C VAL A 156 -15.19 -0.55 5.83
N ALA A 157 -14.50 -1.52 5.26
CA ALA A 157 -14.29 -2.82 5.89
C ALA A 157 -12.81 -3.22 5.90
N VAL A 158 -12.43 -4.03 6.88
CA VAL A 158 -11.19 -4.83 6.84
C VAL A 158 -11.59 -6.25 6.46
N ILE A 159 -10.95 -6.77 5.42
CA ILE A 159 -11.22 -8.11 4.88
C ILE A 159 -9.89 -8.87 4.84
N PRO A 160 -9.65 -9.82 5.76
CA PRO A 160 -8.44 -10.62 5.75
C PRO A 160 -8.30 -11.43 4.46
N THR A 161 -7.10 -11.44 3.92
CA THR A 161 -6.74 -12.32 2.81
C THR A 161 -6.57 -13.75 3.32
N ASN A 162 -7.06 -14.71 2.53
CA ASN A 162 -6.87 -16.14 2.80
C ASN A 162 -6.21 -16.79 1.58
N GLU A 163 -4.92 -16.51 1.40
CA GLU A 163 -4.13 -17.03 0.28
C GLU A 163 -4.00 -18.56 0.34
N GLU A 164 -3.89 -19.13 1.55
CA GLU A 164 -3.78 -20.58 1.75
C GLU A 164 -5.03 -21.32 1.25
N LEU A 165 -6.22 -20.78 1.53
CA LEU A 165 -7.46 -21.33 1.05
C LEU A 165 -7.60 -21.22 -0.48
N ALA A 166 -7.12 -20.11 -1.06
CA ALA A 166 -7.12 -19.94 -2.52
C ALA A 166 -6.22 -21.00 -3.17
N ILE A 167 -4.99 -21.16 -2.69
CA ILE A 167 -4.04 -22.18 -3.17
C ILE A 167 -4.62 -23.57 -3.01
N ALA A 168 -5.22 -23.88 -1.84
CA ALA A 168 -5.83 -25.19 -1.60
C ALA A 168 -6.97 -25.49 -2.60
N ARG A 169 -7.84 -24.52 -2.88
CA ARG A 169 -8.94 -24.66 -3.84
C ARG A 169 -8.44 -24.86 -5.27
N GLU A 170 -7.45 -24.09 -5.69
CA GLU A 170 -6.84 -24.24 -7.02
C GLU A 170 -6.13 -25.60 -7.16
N THR A 171 -5.42 -26.04 -6.13
CA THR A 171 -4.77 -27.37 -6.12
C THR A 171 -5.79 -28.49 -6.27
N VAL A 172 -6.90 -28.44 -5.52
CA VAL A 172 -7.97 -29.46 -5.62
C VAL A 172 -8.63 -29.45 -7.01
N ALA A 173 -8.72 -28.32 -7.68
CA ALA A 173 -9.28 -28.22 -9.02
C ALA A 173 -8.38 -28.81 -10.10
N LEU A 174 -7.09 -29.03 -9.81
CA LEU A 174 -6.10 -29.59 -10.75
C LEU A 174 -5.90 -31.11 -10.58
N VAL A 175 -6.45 -31.71 -9.53
CA VAL A 175 -6.35 -33.12 -9.20
C VAL A 175 -7.68 -33.84 -9.43
#